data_8248bf06686624bff0ded20b278d796d
#
_entry.id   8248bf06686624bff0ded20b278d796d
#
_cell.length_a   1.000
_cell.length_b   1.000
_cell.length_c   1.000
_cell.angle_alpha   90.00
_cell.angle_beta   90.00
_cell.angle_gamma   90.00
#
_symmetry.space_group_name_H-M   'P 1'
#
loop_
_entity.id
_entity.type
_entity.pdbx_description
1 polymer ?
#
loop_
_entity_poly.entity_id
_entity_poly.type
_entity_poly.pdbx_seq_one_letter_code
_entity_poly.pdbx_strand_id
1 'polypeptide(L)'
;MADWTSTMQQTFEYYVVDPGTWKDKKKIDTVISSNISRDLEAETLGSASITIAESLGECYIRIYLVTIQNGIRERHPLGTYMVQTPSYSFDGKIRNITMDAYTPLIELKEKHPPLGYSMVKEENIMERAYAVMREQMRAPVVYTSKDTKLYANFIANLDDTWITFIRDLIANADMRLELDELGRVLFAPVQELAALQPVWTFDTKNSSILYPSFNIEHDLYGIPNEVEVIYSNGTTSSSIKVVNDDPNSPVSTVNRGRRITHRISNPDVVGKPSEAELKEYATRKLKELSSIEYTVSYTHGYCPVRIGDCVRLNYEAAGLRNVKAKIISQTIDCVPGCPVTEKAVFTSNLWDGGVI
;
A
#
# COMPACT_ATOMS: atom_id res chain seq x y z
N MET A 1 25.93 0.99 9.48
CA MET A 1 24.59 1.29 8.91
C MET A 1 24.66 2.65 8.28
N ALA A 2 24.23 2.80 7.04
CA ALA A 2 24.28 4.06 6.31
C ALA A 2 23.49 5.16 7.01
N ASP A 3 24.05 6.36 7.07
CA ASP A 3 23.33 7.57 7.47
C ASP A 3 22.72 8.23 6.22
N TRP A 4 21.44 7.98 6.01
CA TRP A 4 20.69 8.42 4.84
C TRP A 4 20.53 9.96 4.74
N THR A 5 20.80 10.68 5.81
CA THR A 5 20.73 12.15 5.87
C THR A 5 22.07 12.81 5.50
N SER A 6 23.11 12.05 5.31
CA SER A 6 24.47 12.52 5.04
C SER A 6 24.94 12.15 3.63
N THR A 7 25.92 12.88 3.11
CA THR A 7 26.50 12.65 1.78
C THR A 7 27.08 11.25 1.66
N MET A 8 26.77 10.58 0.54
CA MET A 8 27.28 9.25 0.19
C MET A 8 27.41 9.10 -1.32
N GLN A 9 28.26 8.20 -1.77
CA GLN A 9 28.26 7.73 -3.16
C GLN A 9 27.26 6.60 -3.31
N GLN A 10 26.51 6.59 -4.42
CA GLN A 10 25.49 5.61 -4.70
C GLN A 10 25.69 5.02 -6.08
N THR A 11 25.64 3.69 -6.17
CA THR A 11 25.68 2.92 -7.41
C THR A 11 24.69 1.75 -7.31
N PHE A 12 24.41 1.10 -8.44
CA PHE A 12 23.50 -0.03 -8.48
C PHE A 12 24.19 -1.29 -8.95
N GLU A 13 23.80 -2.41 -8.38
CA GLU A 13 24.24 -3.74 -8.78
C GLU A 13 23.07 -4.65 -9.03
N TYR A 14 23.18 -5.49 -10.06
CA TYR A 14 22.15 -6.40 -10.50
C TYR A 14 22.69 -7.82 -10.53
N TYR A 15 21.91 -8.76 -10.01
CA TYR A 15 22.30 -10.16 -9.96
C TYR A 15 21.16 -11.06 -10.44
N VAL A 16 21.51 -12.02 -11.28
CA VAL A 16 20.63 -13.17 -11.52
C VAL A 16 20.53 -13.98 -10.23
N VAL A 17 19.33 -14.31 -9.81
CA VAL A 17 19.06 -15.11 -8.61
C VAL A 17 18.82 -16.56 -9.03
N ASP A 18 19.44 -17.49 -8.31
CA ASP A 18 19.16 -18.93 -8.45
C ASP A 18 17.81 -19.24 -7.78
N PRO A 19 16.80 -19.74 -8.56
CA PRO A 19 15.46 -19.96 -8.01
C PRO A 19 15.38 -21.13 -7.02
N GLY A 20 16.36 -22.06 -7.04
CA GLY A 20 16.38 -23.19 -6.12
C GLY A 20 16.97 -22.85 -4.75
N THR A 21 17.92 -21.90 -4.70
CA THR A 21 18.59 -21.51 -3.46
C THR A 21 18.26 -20.09 -3.00
N TRP A 22 17.62 -19.30 -3.85
CA TRP A 22 17.29 -17.89 -3.67
C TRP A 22 18.50 -16.98 -3.39
N LYS A 23 19.70 -17.41 -3.87
CA LYS A 23 20.97 -16.70 -3.74
C LYS A 23 21.38 -16.05 -5.05
N ASP A 24 22.18 -14.97 -4.94
CA ASP A 24 22.80 -14.31 -6.10
C ASP A 24 23.73 -15.32 -6.81
N LYS A 25 23.55 -15.46 -8.15
CA LYS A 25 24.30 -16.43 -8.96
C LYS A 25 25.32 -15.75 -9.88
N LYS A 26 24.89 -14.74 -10.63
CA LYS A 26 25.71 -14.04 -11.62
C LYS A 26 25.40 -12.56 -11.61
N LYS A 27 26.44 -11.73 -11.57
CA LYS A 27 26.31 -10.28 -11.72
C LYS A 27 25.99 -9.93 -13.17
N ILE A 28 25.18 -8.91 -13.37
CA ILE A 28 24.81 -8.35 -14.67
C ILE A 28 25.42 -6.95 -14.73
N ASP A 29 26.41 -6.76 -15.60
CA ASP A 29 27.11 -5.47 -15.73
C ASP A 29 26.62 -4.65 -16.93
N THR A 30 25.65 -5.17 -17.69
CA THR A 30 25.12 -4.58 -18.93
C THR A 30 23.82 -3.80 -18.74
N VAL A 31 23.41 -3.55 -17.48
CA VAL A 31 22.22 -2.74 -17.18
C VAL A 31 22.51 -1.27 -17.47
N ILE A 32 21.62 -0.65 -18.25
CA ILE A 32 21.69 0.76 -18.65
C ILE A 32 20.86 1.62 -17.70
N SER A 33 19.64 1.19 -17.38
CA SER A 33 18.73 1.89 -16.47
C SER A 33 17.75 0.92 -15.84
N SER A 34 17.21 1.28 -14.71
CA SER A 34 16.09 0.57 -14.11
C SER A 34 15.24 1.48 -13.23
N ASN A 35 14.01 1.06 -13.05
CA ASN A 35 13.01 1.70 -12.22
C ASN A 35 12.21 0.61 -11.51
N ILE A 36 11.85 0.85 -10.25
CA ILE A 36 11.07 -0.07 -9.42
C ILE A 36 9.77 0.63 -9.04
N SER A 37 8.65 -0.05 -9.21
CA SER A 37 7.34 0.36 -8.72
C SER A 37 6.85 -0.62 -7.68
N ARG A 38 6.43 -0.12 -6.53
CA ARG A 38 5.78 -0.89 -5.45
C ARG A 38 4.41 -0.28 -5.19
N ASP A 39 3.40 -1.10 -5.03
CA ASP A 39 2.02 -0.66 -4.85
C ASP A 39 1.24 -1.68 -4.02
N LEU A 40 0.64 -1.23 -2.91
CA LEU A 40 -0.16 -2.08 -2.02
C LEU A 40 -1.45 -2.58 -2.66
N GLU A 41 -1.99 -1.82 -3.62
CA GLU A 41 -3.24 -2.16 -4.30
C GLU A 41 -3.00 -3.08 -5.50
N ALA A 42 -1.76 -3.09 -6.03
CA ALA A 42 -1.42 -3.99 -7.11
C ALA A 42 -1.47 -5.44 -6.66
N GLU A 43 -2.01 -6.31 -7.51
CA GLU A 43 -2.16 -7.74 -7.21
C GLU A 43 -0.82 -8.41 -6.87
N THR A 44 0.24 -8.06 -7.59
CA THR A 44 1.60 -8.58 -7.38
C THR A 44 2.47 -7.68 -6.49
N LEU A 45 1.90 -6.65 -5.86
CA LEU A 45 2.59 -5.67 -4.99
C LEU A 45 3.70 -4.86 -5.68
N GLY A 46 3.81 -4.91 -7.00
CA GLY A 46 4.74 -4.10 -7.76
C GLY A 46 5.40 -4.79 -8.95
N SER A 47 6.30 -4.05 -9.59
CA SER A 47 7.03 -4.44 -10.78
C SER A 47 8.35 -3.67 -10.88
N ALA A 48 9.18 -3.99 -11.86
CA ALA A 48 10.34 -3.21 -12.25
C ALA A 48 10.44 -3.14 -13.78
N SER A 49 11.03 -2.06 -14.28
CA SER A 49 11.46 -1.96 -15.69
C SER A 49 12.98 -1.90 -15.71
N ILE A 50 13.61 -2.75 -16.51
CA ILE A 50 15.07 -2.87 -16.58
C ILE A 50 15.50 -2.80 -18.05
N THR A 51 16.37 -1.86 -18.38
CA THR A 51 16.95 -1.73 -19.71
C THR A 51 18.38 -2.25 -19.71
N ILE A 52 18.69 -3.18 -20.60
CA ILE A 52 20.00 -3.84 -20.73
C ILE A 52 20.50 -3.87 -22.19
N ALA A 53 21.79 -4.05 -22.36
CA ALA A 53 22.42 -4.20 -23.69
C ALA A 53 22.42 -5.66 -24.19
N GLU A 54 22.26 -6.65 -23.31
CA GLU A 54 22.27 -8.08 -23.63
C GLU A 54 20.90 -8.72 -23.40
N SER A 55 20.54 -9.70 -24.21
CA SER A 55 19.31 -10.48 -24.01
C SER A 55 19.49 -11.45 -22.86
N LEU A 56 18.57 -11.39 -21.89
CA LEU A 56 18.41 -12.39 -20.84
C LEU A 56 17.13 -13.20 -21.12
N GLY A 57 17.19 -14.50 -20.85
CA GLY A 57 15.98 -15.33 -20.77
C GLY A 57 15.18 -15.01 -19.50
N GLU A 58 14.05 -15.66 -19.35
CA GLU A 58 13.26 -15.57 -18.11
C GLU A 58 14.12 -15.98 -16.91
N CYS A 59 14.31 -15.05 -15.99
CA CYS A 59 15.10 -15.26 -14.80
C CYS A 59 14.70 -14.25 -13.71
N TYR A 60 15.07 -14.55 -12.47
CA TYR A 60 14.96 -13.58 -11.38
C TYR A 60 16.18 -12.66 -11.37
N ILE A 61 15.93 -11.35 -11.29
CA ILE A 61 16.95 -10.32 -11.09
C ILE A 61 16.74 -9.66 -9.74
N ARG A 62 17.79 -9.60 -8.93
CA ARG A 62 17.83 -8.82 -7.70
C ARG A 62 18.60 -7.54 -7.90
N ILE A 63 18.00 -6.43 -7.45
CA ILE A 63 18.55 -5.08 -7.58
C ILE A 63 19.06 -4.64 -6.21
N TYR A 64 20.28 -4.09 -6.18
CA TYR A 64 20.89 -3.54 -4.98
C TYR A 64 21.26 -2.07 -5.19
N LEU A 65 20.93 -1.24 -4.21
CA LEU A 65 21.60 0.04 -4.00
C LEU A 65 22.91 -0.22 -3.24
N VAL A 66 24.00 0.26 -3.78
CA VAL A 66 25.31 0.19 -3.15
C VAL A 66 25.69 1.59 -2.70
N THR A 67 25.94 1.75 -1.40
CA THR A 67 26.38 3.00 -0.81
C THR A 67 27.83 2.92 -0.40
N ILE A 68 28.57 4.03 -0.57
CA ILE A 68 29.90 4.20 0.00
C ILE A 68 29.86 5.48 0.82
N GLN A 69 30.05 5.35 2.13
CA GLN A 69 30.02 6.45 3.08
C GLN A 69 31.17 6.27 4.09
N ASN A 70 32.00 7.31 4.26
CA ASN A 70 33.17 7.25 5.13
C ASN A 70 34.11 6.05 4.83
N GLY A 71 34.22 5.67 3.56
CA GLY A 71 35.02 4.51 3.13
C GLY A 71 34.38 3.14 3.36
N ILE A 72 33.21 3.08 3.98
CA ILE A 72 32.45 1.83 4.21
C ILE A 72 31.50 1.62 3.06
N ARG A 73 31.60 0.43 2.42
CA ARG A 73 30.71 0.00 1.35
C ARG A 73 29.61 -0.92 1.92
N GLU A 74 28.35 -0.54 1.71
CA GLU A 74 27.21 -1.36 2.10
C GLU A 74 26.33 -1.66 0.87
N ARG A 75 25.61 -2.78 0.90
CA ARG A 75 24.66 -3.19 -0.15
C ARG A 75 23.26 -3.29 0.46
N HIS A 76 22.32 -2.60 -0.13
CA HIS A 76 20.92 -2.57 0.29
C HIS A 76 20.07 -3.18 -0.81
N PRO A 77 19.42 -4.34 -0.61
CA PRO A 77 18.55 -4.91 -1.61
C PRO A 77 17.33 -4.00 -1.80
N LEU A 78 16.89 -3.81 -3.05
CA LEU A 78 15.72 -3.02 -3.40
C LEU A 78 14.55 -3.88 -3.89
N GLY A 79 14.80 -5.12 -4.29
CA GLY A 79 13.77 -6.05 -4.73
C GLY A 79 14.34 -7.19 -5.56
N THR A 80 13.52 -8.21 -5.74
CA THR A 80 13.79 -9.34 -6.64
C THR A 80 12.61 -9.48 -7.59
N TYR A 81 12.87 -9.49 -8.89
CA TYR A 81 11.85 -9.43 -9.94
C TYR A 81 12.11 -10.49 -11.00
N MET A 82 11.06 -11.14 -11.48
CA MET A 82 11.11 -12.08 -12.60
C MET A 82 10.92 -11.33 -13.92
N VAL A 83 11.92 -11.41 -14.78
CA VAL A 83 11.89 -10.80 -16.11
C VAL A 83 11.01 -11.64 -17.03
N GLN A 84 10.07 -10.98 -17.73
CA GLN A 84 9.16 -11.68 -18.63
C GLN A 84 9.07 -11.05 -20.01
N THR A 85 8.76 -9.76 -20.13
CA THR A 85 8.37 -9.16 -21.41
C THR A 85 9.48 -8.27 -21.99
N PRO A 86 10.33 -8.80 -22.88
CA PRO A 86 11.35 -8.00 -23.53
C PRO A 86 10.78 -7.15 -24.68
N SER A 87 11.13 -5.88 -24.71
CA SER A 87 10.94 -4.95 -25.82
C SER A 87 12.28 -4.55 -26.40
N TYR A 88 12.40 -4.53 -27.73
CA TYR A 88 13.65 -4.27 -28.42
C TYR A 88 13.59 -2.93 -29.16
N SER A 89 14.58 -2.08 -28.94
CA SER A 89 14.79 -0.86 -29.72
C SER A 89 16.19 -0.87 -30.32
N PHE A 90 16.31 -0.35 -31.56
CA PHE A 90 17.56 -0.24 -32.26
C PHE A 90 17.64 1.15 -32.92
N ASP A 91 18.64 1.94 -32.57
CA ASP A 91 18.82 3.31 -33.03
C ASP A 91 19.76 3.43 -34.26
N GLY A 92 20.13 2.30 -34.87
CA GLY A 92 21.09 2.20 -35.94
C GLY A 92 22.51 1.86 -35.49
N LYS A 93 22.80 1.89 -34.20
CA LYS A 93 24.10 1.56 -33.60
C LYS A 93 23.99 0.64 -32.39
N ILE A 94 23.09 0.94 -31.49
CA ILE A 94 22.94 0.24 -30.20
C ILE A 94 21.57 -0.45 -30.16
N ARG A 95 21.56 -1.68 -29.71
CA ARG A 95 20.35 -2.42 -29.40
C ARG A 95 20.10 -2.35 -27.90
N ASN A 96 19.01 -1.69 -27.50
CA ASN A 96 18.55 -1.66 -26.15
C ASN A 96 17.38 -2.64 -25.96
N ILE A 97 17.37 -3.35 -24.85
CA ILE A 97 16.31 -4.28 -24.50
C ILE A 97 15.71 -3.80 -23.18
N THR A 98 14.48 -3.32 -23.23
CA THR A 98 13.71 -2.99 -22.03
C THR A 98 12.84 -4.16 -21.67
N MET A 99 12.91 -4.58 -20.42
CA MET A 99 12.20 -5.73 -19.91
C MET A 99 11.29 -5.31 -18.76
N ASP A 100 10.02 -5.69 -18.85
CA ASP A 100 9.14 -5.64 -17.70
C ASP A 100 9.44 -6.85 -16.81
N ALA A 101 9.53 -6.59 -15.54
CA ALA A 101 9.82 -7.60 -14.53
C ALA A 101 8.83 -7.47 -13.37
N TYR A 102 8.33 -8.60 -12.91
CA TYR A 102 7.28 -8.65 -11.90
C TYR A 102 7.82 -9.26 -10.61
N THR A 103 7.19 -8.93 -9.50
CA THR A 103 7.54 -9.55 -8.22
C THR A 103 7.34 -11.08 -8.29
N PRO A 104 7.94 -11.87 -7.38
CA PRO A 104 7.76 -13.32 -7.37
C PRO A 104 6.30 -13.79 -7.25
N LEU A 105 5.39 -12.94 -6.80
CA LEU A 105 3.96 -13.24 -6.71
C LEU A 105 3.31 -13.49 -8.08
N ILE A 106 3.99 -13.13 -9.18
CA ILE A 106 3.49 -13.42 -10.54
C ILE A 106 3.26 -14.91 -10.75
N GLU A 107 4.07 -15.78 -10.15
CA GLU A 107 3.90 -17.24 -10.28
C GLU A 107 2.56 -17.73 -9.70
N LEU A 108 2.03 -17.07 -8.69
CA LEU A 108 0.71 -17.35 -8.12
C LEU A 108 -0.41 -16.77 -8.99
N LYS A 109 -0.14 -15.68 -9.70
CA LYS A 109 -1.09 -15.05 -10.61
C LYS A 109 -1.29 -15.87 -11.89
N GLU A 110 -0.26 -16.55 -12.36
CA GLU A 110 -0.27 -17.35 -13.60
C GLU A 110 -0.93 -18.72 -13.44
N LYS A 111 -1.28 -19.12 -12.22
CA LYS A 111 -1.83 -20.44 -11.91
C LYS A 111 -3.19 -20.33 -11.23
N HIS A 112 -4.04 -21.31 -11.51
CA HIS A 112 -5.38 -21.41 -10.94
C HIS A 112 -5.49 -22.56 -9.94
N PRO A 113 -6.29 -22.43 -8.88
CA PRO A 113 -6.70 -23.56 -8.06
C PRO A 113 -7.45 -24.60 -8.90
N PRO A 114 -7.33 -25.90 -8.59
CA PRO A 114 -8.18 -26.92 -9.21
C PRO A 114 -9.67 -26.62 -8.97
N LEU A 115 -10.51 -26.99 -9.93
CA LEU A 115 -11.97 -26.84 -9.79
C LEU A 115 -12.47 -27.53 -8.51
N GLY A 116 -13.23 -26.76 -7.71
CA GLY A 116 -13.75 -27.24 -6.43
C GLY A 116 -12.73 -27.26 -5.30
N TYR A 117 -11.57 -26.64 -5.49
CA TYR A 117 -10.59 -26.49 -4.41
C TYR A 117 -11.23 -25.76 -3.23
N SER A 118 -11.15 -26.36 -2.06
CA SER A 118 -11.81 -25.83 -0.86
C SER A 118 -11.02 -26.18 0.40
N MET A 119 -11.23 -25.35 1.40
CA MET A 119 -10.84 -25.59 2.78
C MET A 119 -12.09 -25.75 3.62
N VAL A 120 -12.04 -26.67 4.59
CA VAL A 120 -13.17 -26.86 5.49
C VAL A 120 -13.08 -25.96 6.72
N LYS A 121 -14.23 -25.71 7.33
CA LYS A 121 -14.32 -25.02 8.63
C LYS A 121 -13.33 -25.63 9.63
N GLU A 122 -12.75 -24.79 10.51
CA GLU A 122 -11.76 -25.15 11.55
C GLU A 122 -10.35 -25.48 11.05
N GLU A 123 -10.08 -25.45 9.74
CA GLU A 123 -8.70 -25.50 9.24
C GLU A 123 -7.94 -24.22 9.56
N ASN A 124 -6.62 -24.34 9.75
CA ASN A 124 -5.72 -23.23 10.00
C ASN A 124 -5.45 -22.45 8.71
N ILE A 125 -5.76 -21.17 8.72
CA ILE A 125 -5.68 -20.28 7.55
C ILE A 125 -4.22 -20.11 7.09
N MET A 126 -3.35 -19.68 8.01
CA MET A 126 -1.97 -19.31 7.66
C MET A 126 -1.12 -20.53 7.33
N GLU A 127 -1.33 -21.65 8.03
CA GLU A 127 -0.67 -22.92 7.72
C GLU A 127 -0.99 -23.38 6.30
N ARG A 128 -2.28 -23.30 5.90
CA ARG A 128 -2.71 -23.67 4.55
C ARG A 128 -2.16 -22.71 3.50
N ALA A 129 -2.24 -21.39 3.72
CA ALA A 129 -1.69 -20.38 2.83
C ALA A 129 -0.18 -20.60 2.61
N TYR A 130 0.57 -20.83 3.68
CA TYR A 130 1.98 -21.14 3.62
C TYR A 130 2.29 -22.42 2.81
N ALA A 131 1.53 -23.50 3.04
CA ALA A 131 1.71 -24.75 2.32
C ALA A 131 1.47 -24.59 0.81
N VAL A 132 0.35 -23.94 0.43
CA VAL A 132 0.01 -23.68 -0.97
C VAL A 132 1.07 -22.81 -1.64
N MET A 133 1.51 -21.74 -1.01
CA MET A 133 2.51 -20.85 -1.60
C MET A 133 3.83 -21.57 -1.84
N ARG A 134 4.29 -22.38 -0.89
CA ARG A 134 5.52 -23.16 -1.06
C ARG A 134 5.46 -24.19 -2.19
N GLU A 135 4.28 -24.68 -2.49
CA GLU A 135 4.07 -25.61 -3.60
C GLU A 135 3.99 -24.89 -4.95
N GLN A 136 3.38 -23.70 -4.98
CA GLN A 136 3.03 -23.02 -6.22
C GLN A 136 4.06 -21.99 -6.70
N MET A 137 4.99 -21.55 -5.83
CA MET A 137 6.00 -20.54 -6.18
C MET A 137 7.40 -20.93 -5.67
N ARG A 138 8.42 -20.37 -6.32
CA ARG A 138 9.83 -20.62 -6.02
C ARG A 138 10.41 -19.70 -4.95
N ALA A 139 9.86 -18.49 -4.81
CA ALA A 139 10.35 -17.55 -3.80
C ALA A 139 10.09 -18.08 -2.38
N PRO A 140 11.01 -17.84 -1.45
CA PRO A 140 10.81 -18.25 -0.07
C PRO A 140 9.62 -17.54 0.58
N VAL A 141 8.84 -18.29 1.32
CA VAL A 141 7.74 -17.78 2.14
C VAL A 141 8.17 -17.86 3.61
N VAL A 142 8.10 -16.75 4.32
CA VAL A 142 8.45 -16.69 5.74
C VAL A 142 7.27 -17.17 6.56
N TYR A 143 7.52 -18.18 7.39
CA TYR A 143 6.47 -18.74 8.26
C TYR A 143 6.05 -17.73 9.33
N THR A 144 4.76 -17.69 9.63
CA THR A 144 4.20 -16.97 10.79
C THR A 144 3.57 -17.97 11.77
N SER A 145 3.85 -17.79 13.05
CA SER A 145 3.21 -18.57 14.10
C SER A 145 1.82 -18.04 14.51
N LYS A 146 1.47 -16.83 14.04
CA LYS A 146 0.16 -16.24 14.29
C LYS A 146 -0.83 -16.80 13.28
N ASP A 147 -1.77 -17.59 13.74
CA ASP A 147 -2.76 -18.26 12.90
C ASP A 147 -4.17 -18.14 13.50
N THR A 148 -5.16 -18.30 12.64
CA THR A 148 -6.58 -18.29 12.98
C THR A 148 -7.28 -19.39 12.19
N LYS A 149 -8.33 -19.98 12.77
CA LYS A 149 -9.12 -21.02 12.12
C LYS A 149 -10.24 -20.43 11.27
N LEU A 150 -10.54 -21.09 10.15
CA LEU A 150 -11.68 -20.74 9.31
C LEU A 150 -13.01 -20.87 10.10
N TYR A 151 -13.81 -19.83 10.03
CA TYR A 151 -15.15 -19.83 10.63
C TYR A 151 -16.16 -20.67 9.81
N ALA A 152 -16.01 -20.73 8.48
CA ALA A 152 -16.86 -21.44 7.54
C ALA A 152 -16.01 -22.09 6.45
N ASN A 153 -16.60 -22.98 5.64
CA ASN A 153 -15.91 -23.51 4.48
C ASN A 153 -15.54 -22.39 3.52
N PHE A 154 -14.33 -22.45 2.96
CA PHE A 154 -13.81 -21.48 2.02
C PHE A 154 -13.52 -22.19 0.69
N ILE A 155 -14.16 -21.75 -0.39
CA ILE A 155 -14.13 -22.40 -1.70
C ILE A 155 -13.58 -21.41 -2.72
N ALA A 156 -12.64 -21.86 -3.55
CA ALA A 156 -12.11 -21.07 -4.65
C ALA A 156 -13.21 -20.78 -5.68
N ASN A 157 -13.30 -19.53 -6.12
CA ASN A 157 -14.17 -19.15 -7.23
C ASN A 157 -13.61 -19.69 -8.57
N LEU A 158 -14.46 -19.74 -9.58
CA LEU A 158 -14.08 -20.28 -10.88
C LEU A 158 -12.93 -19.51 -11.55
N ASP A 159 -12.92 -18.20 -11.36
CA ASP A 159 -11.96 -17.29 -11.98
C ASP A 159 -10.76 -16.95 -11.06
N ASP A 160 -10.69 -17.57 -9.86
CA ASP A 160 -9.59 -17.32 -8.95
C ASP A 160 -8.27 -17.79 -9.52
N THR A 161 -7.26 -16.96 -9.39
CA THR A 161 -5.86 -17.37 -9.43
C THR A 161 -5.41 -17.76 -8.01
N TRP A 162 -4.24 -18.41 -7.89
CA TRP A 162 -3.73 -18.69 -6.54
C TRP A 162 -3.48 -17.43 -5.71
N ILE A 163 -3.10 -16.32 -6.34
CA ILE A 163 -2.87 -15.07 -5.59
C ILE A 163 -4.18 -14.49 -5.06
N THR A 164 -5.26 -14.47 -5.85
CA THR A 164 -6.57 -13.99 -5.39
C THR A 164 -7.12 -14.87 -4.28
N PHE A 165 -7.10 -16.18 -4.47
CA PHE A 165 -7.51 -17.15 -3.46
C PHE A 165 -6.77 -16.97 -2.13
N ILE A 166 -5.42 -16.86 -2.17
CA ILE A 166 -4.60 -16.69 -0.96
C ILE A 166 -4.89 -15.36 -0.28
N ARG A 167 -5.02 -14.26 -1.05
CA ARG A 167 -5.34 -12.93 -0.47
C ARG A 167 -6.67 -12.95 0.26
N ASP A 168 -7.70 -13.53 -0.35
CA ASP A 168 -9.02 -13.64 0.26
C ASP A 168 -9.01 -14.59 1.46
N LEU A 169 -8.23 -15.68 1.38
CA LEU A 169 -8.07 -16.61 2.48
C LEU A 169 -7.44 -15.94 3.70
N ILE A 170 -6.29 -15.27 3.55
CA ILE A 170 -5.57 -14.65 4.67
C ILE A 170 -6.27 -13.40 5.21
N ALA A 171 -7.12 -12.74 4.42
CA ALA A 171 -7.96 -11.64 4.89
C ALA A 171 -8.92 -12.10 6.01
N ASN A 172 -9.35 -13.37 6.02
CA ASN A 172 -10.13 -13.93 7.13
C ASN A 172 -9.34 -14.05 8.46
N ALA A 173 -8.02 -13.86 8.41
CA ALA A 173 -7.15 -13.82 9.58
C ALA A 173 -6.61 -12.40 9.86
N ASP A 174 -7.21 -11.36 9.26
CA ASP A 174 -6.75 -9.97 9.30
C ASP A 174 -5.27 -9.82 8.89
N MET A 175 -4.84 -10.63 7.91
CA MET A 175 -3.48 -10.63 7.38
C MET A 175 -3.46 -10.22 5.92
N ARG A 176 -2.31 -9.70 5.48
CA ARG A 176 -2.02 -9.36 4.08
C ARG A 176 -0.67 -9.90 3.66
N LEU A 177 -0.46 -10.02 2.35
CA LEU A 177 0.85 -10.34 1.78
C LEU A 177 1.73 -9.09 1.79
N GLU A 178 3.00 -9.31 2.09
CA GLU A 178 4.09 -8.33 1.90
C GLU A 178 5.28 -9.01 1.24
N LEU A 179 6.16 -8.20 0.66
CA LEU A 179 7.45 -8.65 0.14
C LEU A 179 8.57 -7.91 0.84
N ASP A 180 9.60 -8.63 1.26
CA ASP A 180 10.83 -7.97 1.64
C ASP A 180 11.70 -7.64 0.41
N GLU A 181 12.77 -6.89 0.63
CA GLU A 181 13.68 -6.46 -0.45
C GLU A 181 14.48 -7.61 -1.08
N LEU A 182 14.52 -8.77 -0.45
CA LEU A 182 15.09 -10.00 -1.05
C LEU A 182 14.05 -10.76 -1.88
N GLY A 183 12.81 -10.27 -1.97
CA GLY A 183 11.70 -10.91 -2.68
C GLY A 183 11.13 -12.13 -1.96
N ARG A 184 11.33 -12.22 -0.62
CA ARG A 184 10.65 -13.24 0.20
C ARG A 184 9.26 -12.76 0.56
N VAL A 185 8.31 -13.66 0.58
CA VAL A 185 6.93 -13.34 0.94
C VAL A 185 6.76 -13.40 2.46
N LEU A 186 6.14 -12.37 2.99
CA LEU A 186 5.80 -12.20 4.39
C LEU A 186 4.28 -12.12 4.56
N PHE A 187 3.80 -12.48 5.74
CA PHE A 187 2.43 -12.24 6.17
C PHE A 187 2.45 -11.15 7.24
N ALA A 188 1.80 -10.04 6.96
CA ALA A 188 1.72 -8.91 7.88
C ALA A 188 0.27 -8.68 8.36
N PRO A 189 0.06 -8.32 9.63
CA PRO A 189 -1.27 -7.97 10.11
C PRO A 189 -1.77 -6.68 9.45
N VAL A 190 -3.06 -6.65 9.14
CA VAL A 190 -3.73 -5.40 8.74
C VAL A 190 -3.86 -4.53 9.98
N GLN A 191 -3.34 -3.31 9.93
CA GLN A 191 -3.35 -2.37 11.05
C GLN A 191 -3.88 -1.01 10.61
N GLU A 192 -4.69 -0.41 11.48
CA GLU A 192 -5.15 0.96 11.33
C GLU A 192 -3.98 1.96 11.47
N LEU A 193 -4.02 3.05 10.70
CA LEU A 193 -2.98 4.08 10.73
C LEU A 193 -2.74 4.65 12.13
N ALA A 194 -3.80 4.77 12.94
CA ALA A 194 -3.71 5.27 14.31
C ALA A 194 -2.79 4.41 15.20
N ALA A 195 -2.80 3.08 15.00
CA ALA A 195 -2.00 2.12 15.77
C ALA A 195 -0.53 2.06 15.31
N LEU A 196 -0.25 2.47 14.08
CA LEU A 196 1.10 2.43 13.52
C LEU A 196 2.00 3.51 14.14
N GLN A 197 3.29 3.18 14.32
CA GLN A 197 4.31 4.16 14.69
C GLN A 197 5.08 4.59 13.44
N PRO A 198 5.39 5.90 13.30
CA PRO A 198 6.18 6.38 12.18
C PRO A 198 7.59 5.78 12.18
N VAL A 199 7.98 5.15 11.08
CA VAL A 199 9.35 4.61 10.88
C VAL A 199 10.32 5.69 10.42
N TRP A 200 9.80 6.76 9.79
CA TRP A 200 10.56 7.92 9.33
C TRP A 200 9.77 9.21 9.51
N THR A 201 10.50 10.32 9.67
CA THR A 201 9.91 11.66 9.69
C THR A 201 10.52 12.49 8.56
N PHE A 202 9.68 12.89 7.62
CA PHE A 202 10.05 13.83 6.57
C PHE A 202 9.74 15.25 7.05
N ASP A 203 10.76 16.08 7.16
CA ASP A 203 10.66 17.46 7.65
C ASP A 203 11.49 18.43 6.77
N THR A 204 11.55 19.71 7.15
CA THR A 204 12.25 20.78 6.43
C THR A 204 13.58 21.18 7.09
N LYS A 205 14.15 20.34 7.97
CA LYS A 205 15.44 20.64 8.60
C LYS A 205 16.59 20.53 7.61
N ASN A 206 17.75 21.06 7.98
CA ASN A 206 18.95 21.03 7.13
C ASN A 206 19.42 19.63 6.73
N SER A 207 19.07 18.61 7.50
CA SER A 207 19.36 17.19 7.21
C SER A 207 18.22 16.50 6.45
N SER A 208 17.23 17.25 5.96
CA SER A 208 16.12 16.69 5.22
C SER A 208 16.58 16.09 3.90
N ILE A 209 16.08 14.89 3.60
CA ILE A 209 16.21 14.24 2.29
C ILE A 209 15.00 14.48 1.39
N LEU A 210 14.05 15.30 1.85
CA LEU A 210 12.79 15.60 1.19
C LEU A 210 13.00 16.65 0.10
N TYR A 211 12.41 16.42 -1.07
CA TYR A 211 12.38 17.41 -2.15
C TYR A 211 11.20 18.39 -1.91
N PRO A 212 11.30 19.63 -2.36
CA PRO A 212 10.34 20.67 -1.98
C PRO A 212 8.96 20.58 -2.64
N SER A 213 8.75 19.64 -3.56
CA SER A 213 7.49 19.51 -4.29
C SER A 213 6.55 18.49 -3.63
N PHE A 214 5.32 18.94 -3.36
CA PHE A 214 4.21 18.11 -2.87
C PHE A 214 3.00 18.26 -3.79
N ASN A 215 2.28 17.15 -4.00
CA ASN A 215 0.93 17.17 -4.54
C ASN A 215 0.00 16.57 -3.48
N ILE A 216 -1.05 17.31 -3.11
CA ILE A 216 -2.03 16.88 -2.10
C ILE A 216 -3.39 16.83 -2.79
N GLU A 217 -3.96 15.66 -2.84
CA GLU A 217 -5.26 15.40 -3.45
C GLU A 217 -6.26 14.96 -2.37
N HIS A 218 -7.49 15.42 -2.52
CA HIS A 218 -8.62 14.96 -1.71
C HIS A 218 -9.91 15.12 -2.50
N ASP A 219 -10.88 14.27 -2.23
CA ASP A 219 -12.19 14.33 -2.88
C ASP A 219 -13.27 14.70 -1.87
N LEU A 220 -13.94 15.81 -2.13
CA LEU A 220 -15.09 16.27 -1.36
C LEU A 220 -16.43 15.75 -1.94
N TYR A 221 -16.37 14.97 -3.03
CA TYR A 221 -17.58 14.45 -3.66
C TYR A 221 -18.32 13.48 -2.72
N GLY A 222 -19.62 13.64 -2.62
CA GLY A 222 -20.47 12.75 -1.83
C GLY A 222 -20.40 12.91 -0.31
N ILE A 223 -19.50 13.74 0.22
CA ILE A 223 -19.42 13.96 1.67
C ILE A 223 -20.66 14.75 2.12
N PRO A 224 -21.50 14.17 3.01
CA PRO A 224 -22.73 14.81 3.44
C PRO A 224 -22.44 15.91 4.46
N ASN A 225 -23.33 16.89 4.49
CA ASN A 225 -23.41 17.88 5.56
C ASN A 225 -24.78 17.87 6.27
N GLU A 226 -25.62 16.93 5.91
CA GLU A 226 -26.88 16.62 6.59
C GLU A 226 -27.03 15.10 6.68
N VAL A 227 -27.41 14.61 7.85
CA VAL A 227 -27.84 13.21 8.06
C VAL A 227 -29.31 13.22 8.45
N GLU A 228 -30.12 12.47 7.72
CA GLU A 228 -31.51 12.19 8.05
C GLU A 228 -31.63 10.73 8.50
N VAL A 229 -31.99 10.52 9.76
CA VAL A 229 -32.24 9.20 10.33
C VAL A 229 -33.73 8.95 10.38
N ILE A 230 -34.18 7.86 9.77
CA ILE A 230 -35.57 7.43 9.75
C ILE A 230 -35.65 6.12 10.56
N TYR A 231 -36.38 6.17 11.64
CA TYR A 231 -36.66 5.00 12.47
C TYR A 231 -38.11 4.59 12.30
N SER A 232 -38.36 3.30 12.05
CA SER A 232 -39.69 2.73 11.99
C SER A 232 -39.70 1.33 12.61
N ASN A 233 -40.62 1.09 13.54
CA ASN A 233 -40.85 -0.22 14.15
C ASN A 233 -42.16 -0.87 13.74
N GLY A 234 -42.76 -0.41 12.64
CA GLY A 234 -44.04 -0.91 12.12
C GLY A 234 -45.29 -0.25 12.76
N THR A 235 -45.18 0.35 13.93
CA THR A 235 -46.27 1.06 14.62
C THR A 235 -46.02 2.55 14.78
N THR A 236 -44.78 2.95 14.90
CA THR A 236 -44.36 4.36 14.99
C THR A 236 -43.24 4.60 14.03
N SER A 237 -43.25 5.76 13.37
CA SER A 237 -42.09 6.24 12.62
C SER A 237 -41.69 7.62 13.11
N SER A 238 -40.41 7.87 13.21
CA SER A 238 -39.83 9.19 13.50
C SER A 238 -38.68 9.44 12.58
N SER A 239 -38.48 10.71 12.19
CA SER A 239 -37.29 11.10 11.47
C SER A 239 -36.64 12.30 12.16
N ILE A 240 -35.33 12.29 12.17
CA ILE A 240 -34.54 13.39 12.70
C ILE A 240 -33.46 13.80 11.70
N LYS A 241 -33.24 15.10 11.60
CA LYS A 241 -32.18 15.69 10.76
C LYS A 241 -31.17 16.40 11.61
N VAL A 242 -29.90 16.14 11.31
CA VAL A 242 -28.75 16.87 11.87
C VAL A 242 -27.96 17.46 10.73
N VAL A 243 -27.60 18.71 10.88
CA VAL A 243 -26.93 19.51 9.85
C VAL A 243 -25.58 19.98 10.42
N ASN A 244 -24.55 19.94 9.62
CA ASN A 244 -23.30 20.63 9.87
C ASN A 244 -23.39 22.05 9.29
N ASP A 245 -23.53 23.03 10.14
CA ASP A 245 -23.59 24.47 9.82
C ASP A 245 -22.41 25.26 10.40
N ASP A 246 -21.39 24.58 10.91
CA ASP A 246 -20.18 25.21 11.46
C ASP A 246 -19.38 25.92 10.35
N PRO A 247 -19.19 27.26 10.45
CA PRO A 247 -18.42 28.01 9.46
C PRO A 247 -16.94 27.60 9.40
N ASN A 248 -16.40 26.94 10.43
CA ASN A 248 -15.03 26.41 10.42
C ASN A 248 -14.91 25.09 9.65
N SER A 249 -15.99 24.36 9.46
CA SER A 249 -15.98 23.11 8.70
C SER A 249 -16.07 23.38 7.19
N PRO A 250 -15.07 22.95 6.39
CA PRO A 250 -15.08 23.19 4.95
C PRO A 250 -16.23 22.45 4.23
N VAL A 251 -16.82 21.43 4.85
CA VAL A 251 -17.94 20.67 4.30
C VAL A 251 -19.31 21.12 4.81
N SER A 252 -19.38 22.13 5.66
CA SER A 252 -20.63 22.64 6.20
C SER A 252 -21.57 23.20 5.15
N THR A 253 -22.85 23.30 5.49
CA THR A 253 -23.86 23.93 4.62
C THR A 253 -23.56 25.41 4.36
N VAL A 254 -22.92 26.09 5.33
CA VAL A 254 -22.51 27.49 5.20
C VAL A 254 -21.45 27.64 4.12
N ASN A 255 -20.38 26.85 4.18
CA ASN A 255 -19.25 26.96 3.26
C ASN A 255 -19.58 26.38 1.86
N ARG A 256 -20.39 25.33 1.79
CA ARG A 256 -20.77 24.69 0.50
C ARG A 256 -21.98 25.34 -0.16
N GLY A 257 -22.75 26.16 0.54
CA GLY A 257 -23.95 26.82 0.03
C GLY A 257 -25.08 25.87 -0.40
N ARG A 258 -24.97 24.57 -0.03
CA ARG A 258 -25.95 23.53 -0.39
C ARG A 258 -25.99 22.43 0.63
N ARG A 259 -27.12 21.73 0.71
CA ARG A 259 -27.29 20.52 1.52
C ARG A 259 -26.99 19.28 0.71
N ILE A 260 -26.23 18.37 1.30
CA ILE A 260 -25.96 17.03 0.79
C ILE A 260 -26.40 16.09 1.88
N THR A 261 -27.54 15.45 1.68
CA THR A 261 -28.21 14.62 2.68
C THR A 261 -27.81 13.16 2.53
N HIS A 262 -27.31 12.56 3.60
CA HIS A 262 -27.20 11.11 3.74
C HIS A 262 -28.36 10.59 4.56
N ARG A 263 -29.12 9.63 4.00
CA ARG A 263 -30.30 9.07 4.66
C ARG A 263 -30.01 7.69 5.23
N ILE A 264 -30.31 7.48 6.50
CA ILE A 264 -30.17 6.22 7.20
C ILE A 264 -31.56 5.72 7.56
N SER A 265 -31.97 4.60 6.96
CA SER A 265 -33.21 3.89 7.28
C SER A 265 -32.89 2.77 8.28
N ASN A 266 -33.70 2.61 9.32
CA ASN A 266 -33.55 1.57 10.33
C ASN A 266 -32.16 1.58 10.98
N PRO A 267 -31.81 2.63 11.75
CA PRO A 267 -30.54 2.71 12.46
C PRO A 267 -30.36 1.56 13.46
N ASP A 268 -29.11 1.14 13.68
CA ASP A 268 -28.74 0.16 14.71
C ASP A 268 -28.90 0.77 16.11
N VAL A 269 -30.14 0.91 16.55
CA VAL A 269 -30.47 1.41 17.89
C VAL A 269 -31.35 0.38 18.60
N VAL A 270 -31.03 0.06 19.81
CA VAL A 270 -31.73 -0.97 20.57
C VAL A 270 -33.06 -0.43 21.13
N GLY A 271 -34.14 -1.13 20.87
CA GLY A 271 -35.45 -0.84 21.46
C GLY A 271 -36.21 0.31 20.76
N LYS A 272 -36.89 1.15 21.54
CA LYS A 272 -37.61 2.34 21.08
C LYS A 272 -36.81 3.58 21.43
N PRO A 273 -35.93 4.09 20.53
CA PRO A 273 -35.08 5.23 20.85
C PRO A 273 -35.90 6.50 21.07
N SER A 274 -35.46 7.33 21.98
CA SER A 274 -35.95 8.68 22.15
C SER A 274 -35.44 9.59 21.03
N GLU A 275 -36.05 10.74 20.84
CA GLU A 275 -35.58 11.76 19.89
C GLU A 275 -34.13 12.20 20.20
N ALA A 276 -33.77 12.30 21.47
CA ALA A 276 -32.40 12.65 21.90
C ALA A 276 -31.39 11.60 21.46
N GLU A 277 -31.68 10.29 21.65
CA GLU A 277 -30.80 9.20 21.23
C GLU A 277 -30.65 9.13 19.70
N LEU A 278 -31.73 9.35 18.96
CA LEU A 278 -31.68 9.45 17.48
C LEU A 278 -30.84 10.64 17.03
N LYS A 279 -30.94 11.78 17.72
CA LYS A 279 -30.13 12.97 17.42
C LYS A 279 -28.65 12.73 17.69
N GLU A 280 -28.33 12.11 18.81
CA GLU A 280 -26.95 11.72 19.15
C GLU A 280 -26.36 10.76 18.11
N TYR A 281 -27.13 9.73 17.74
CA TYR A 281 -26.75 8.79 16.69
C TYR A 281 -26.49 9.51 15.35
N ALA A 282 -27.42 10.37 14.91
CA ALA A 282 -27.31 11.11 13.67
C ALA A 282 -26.08 12.05 13.69
N THR A 283 -25.80 12.71 14.84
CA THR A 283 -24.63 13.58 14.99
C THR A 283 -23.33 12.78 14.89
N ARG A 284 -23.25 11.64 15.56
CA ARG A 284 -22.09 10.75 15.48
C ARG A 284 -21.85 10.28 14.06
N LYS A 285 -22.92 9.85 13.36
CA LYS A 285 -22.82 9.41 11.96
C LYS A 285 -22.42 10.54 11.02
N LEU A 286 -22.92 11.74 11.22
CA LEU A 286 -22.51 12.89 10.40
C LEU A 286 -21.03 13.22 10.62
N LYS A 287 -20.53 13.16 11.85
CA LYS A 287 -19.09 13.32 12.15
C LYS A 287 -18.23 12.24 11.50
N GLU A 288 -18.64 10.98 11.57
CA GLU A 288 -17.95 9.86 10.91
C GLU A 288 -17.88 10.09 9.39
N LEU A 289 -18.99 10.44 8.76
CA LEU A 289 -19.10 10.68 7.32
C LEU A 289 -18.40 12.00 6.87
N SER A 290 -18.04 12.87 7.78
CA SER A 290 -17.25 14.09 7.51
C SER A 290 -15.75 13.82 7.46
N SER A 291 -15.30 12.58 7.60
CA SER A 291 -13.90 12.18 7.43
C SER A 291 -13.60 11.92 5.95
N ILE A 292 -12.48 12.47 5.49
CA ILE A 292 -12.00 12.25 4.12
C ILE A 292 -10.57 11.73 4.13
N GLU A 293 -10.25 10.98 3.07
CA GLU A 293 -8.91 10.55 2.81
C GLU A 293 -8.18 11.59 1.94
N TYR A 294 -6.98 11.93 2.36
CA TYR A 294 -6.02 12.72 1.61
C TYR A 294 -4.95 11.81 1.04
N THR A 295 -4.63 12.00 -0.22
CA THR A 295 -3.46 11.40 -0.87
C THR A 295 -2.39 12.46 -1.04
N VAL A 296 -1.20 12.19 -0.51
CA VAL A 296 -0.03 13.05 -0.62
C VAL A 296 1.03 12.37 -1.47
N SER A 297 1.44 13.04 -2.55
CA SER A 297 2.56 12.58 -3.39
C SER A 297 3.76 13.49 -3.15
N TYR A 298 4.92 12.91 -2.90
CA TYR A 298 6.18 13.62 -2.65
C TYR A 298 7.38 12.78 -3.06
N THR A 299 8.53 13.43 -3.22
CA THR A 299 9.79 12.80 -3.60
C THR A 299 10.85 13.05 -2.54
N HIS A 300 11.70 12.07 -2.29
CA HIS A 300 12.83 12.17 -1.35
C HIS A 300 14.03 11.34 -1.83
N GLY A 301 15.22 11.57 -1.27
CA GLY A 301 16.34 10.66 -1.42
C GLY A 301 16.05 9.34 -0.70
N TYR A 302 16.63 8.23 -1.16
CA TYR A 302 16.36 6.91 -0.59
C TYR A 302 16.56 6.86 0.93
N CYS A 303 15.61 6.25 1.60
CA CYS A 303 15.68 5.76 2.98
C CYS A 303 14.92 4.43 3.07
N PRO A 304 15.16 3.58 4.08
CA PRO A 304 14.61 2.22 4.16
C PRO A 304 13.14 2.21 4.63
N VAL A 305 12.30 2.96 3.95
CA VAL A 305 10.85 3.00 4.15
C VAL A 305 10.17 2.14 3.07
N ARG A 306 9.10 1.46 3.42
CA ARG A 306 8.37 0.50 2.56
C ARG A 306 6.92 0.89 2.36
N ILE A 307 6.30 0.33 1.33
CA ILE A 307 4.84 0.37 1.21
C ILE A 307 4.20 -0.30 2.45
N GLY A 308 3.17 0.33 2.97
CA GLY A 308 2.50 -0.09 4.20
C GLY A 308 3.06 0.50 5.49
N ASP A 309 4.26 1.07 5.46
CA ASP A 309 4.82 1.78 6.60
C ASP A 309 4.06 3.08 6.89
N CYS A 310 4.08 3.46 8.16
CA CYS A 310 3.64 4.78 8.60
C CYS A 310 4.83 5.74 8.59
N VAL A 311 4.64 6.89 8.01
CA VAL A 311 5.59 8.01 8.07
C VAL A 311 4.96 9.24 8.71
N ARG A 312 5.80 10.15 9.16
CA ARG A 312 5.36 11.46 9.65
C ARG A 312 5.76 12.52 8.65
N LEU A 313 4.79 13.28 8.17
CA LEU A 313 5.00 14.42 7.29
C LEU A 313 4.90 15.71 8.10
N ASN A 314 5.96 16.50 8.08
CA ASN A 314 6.03 17.79 8.77
C ASN A 314 6.58 18.85 7.82
N TYR A 315 5.72 19.35 6.94
CA TYR A 315 6.04 20.35 5.93
C TYR A 315 5.00 21.49 6.02
N GLU A 316 5.25 22.45 6.92
CA GLU A 316 4.28 23.50 7.25
C GLU A 316 3.90 24.39 6.06
N ALA A 317 4.82 24.64 5.12
CA ALA A 317 4.54 25.41 3.91
C ALA A 317 3.50 24.73 2.99
N ALA A 318 3.34 23.40 3.09
CA ALA A 318 2.31 22.65 2.39
C ALA A 318 1.09 22.32 3.28
N GLY A 319 0.98 22.94 4.47
CA GLY A 319 -0.11 22.68 5.41
C GLY A 319 0.05 21.39 6.25
N LEU A 320 1.08 20.60 6.02
CA LEU A 320 1.30 19.33 6.71
C LEU A 320 2.02 19.54 8.05
N ARG A 321 1.29 19.41 9.17
CA ARG A 321 1.84 19.59 10.52
C ARG A 321 1.78 18.28 11.29
N ASN A 322 2.92 17.58 11.39
CA ASN A 322 3.03 16.30 12.12
C ASN A 322 2.00 15.23 11.69
N VAL A 323 1.64 15.20 10.42
CA VAL A 323 0.64 14.29 9.88
C VAL A 323 1.22 12.88 9.80
N LYS A 324 0.54 11.89 10.38
CA LYS A 324 0.83 10.47 10.16
C LYS A 324 0.17 10.06 8.85
N ALA A 325 0.96 9.44 7.95
CA ALA A 325 0.45 8.93 6.69
C ALA A 325 0.99 7.51 6.43
N LYS A 326 0.20 6.67 5.78
CA LYS A 326 0.56 5.32 5.38
C LYS A 326 0.98 5.33 3.92
N ILE A 327 2.16 4.82 3.63
CA ILE A 327 2.66 4.71 2.26
C ILE A 327 1.89 3.61 1.53
N ILE A 328 1.28 3.96 0.40
CA ILE A 328 0.54 3.02 -0.45
C ILE A 328 1.29 2.68 -1.74
N SER A 329 2.11 3.59 -2.25
CA SER A 329 2.87 3.37 -3.48
C SER A 329 4.24 4.03 -3.41
N GLN A 330 5.24 3.41 -4.01
CA GLN A 330 6.61 3.92 -4.17
C GLN A 330 7.10 3.68 -5.59
N THR A 331 7.75 4.70 -6.18
CA THR A 331 8.56 4.57 -7.39
C THR A 331 10.00 4.91 -7.06
N ILE A 332 10.92 3.99 -7.30
CA ILE A 332 12.36 4.15 -7.03
C ILE A 332 13.10 4.23 -8.35
N ASP A 333 13.71 5.36 -8.63
CA ASP A 333 14.56 5.52 -9.80
C ASP A 333 16.00 5.09 -9.46
N CYS A 334 16.48 4.06 -10.14
CA CYS A 334 17.83 3.53 -9.92
C CYS A 334 18.89 4.37 -10.66
N VAL A 335 19.00 5.62 -10.24
CA VAL A 335 20.01 6.60 -10.71
C VAL A 335 20.74 7.19 -9.50
N PRO A 336 21.93 7.83 -9.68
CA PRO A 336 22.60 8.49 -8.57
C PRO A 336 21.67 9.47 -7.84
N GLY A 337 21.68 9.45 -6.51
CA GLY A 337 20.70 10.14 -5.67
C GLY A 337 19.51 9.28 -5.27
N CYS A 338 19.25 8.20 -6.00
CA CYS A 338 18.18 7.23 -5.76
C CYS A 338 16.88 7.91 -5.32
N PRO A 339 16.29 8.79 -6.17
CA PRO A 339 15.05 9.45 -5.82
C PRO A 339 13.91 8.44 -5.68
N VAL A 340 13.13 8.60 -4.62
CA VAL A 340 11.94 7.81 -4.34
C VAL A 340 10.74 8.73 -4.35
N THR A 341 9.79 8.46 -5.23
CA THR A 341 8.49 9.14 -5.25
C THR A 341 7.47 8.26 -4.54
N GLU A 342 6.83 8.80 -3.53
CA GLU A 342 5.84 8.10 -2.72
C GLU A 342 4.46 8.70 -2.87
N LYS A 343 3.45 7.83 -2.74
CA LYS A 343 2.08 8.22 -2.41
C LYS A 343 1.77 7.69 -1.02
N ALA A 344 1.32 8.59 -0.15
CA ALA A 344 0.90 8.26 1.19
C ALA A 344 -0.51 8.77 1.45
N VAL A 345 -1.28 8.03 2.24
CA VAL A 345 -2.66 8.37 2.58
C VAL A 345 -2.82 8.62 4.06
N PHE A 346 -3.68 9.58 4.40
CA PHE A 346 -4.14 9.82 5.75
C PHE A 346 -5.59 10.30 5.75
N THR A 347 -6.30 10.04 6.83
CA THR A 347 -7.68 10.48 7.01
C THR A 347 -7.71 11.71 7.92
N SER A 348 -8.44 12.73 7.50
CA SER A 348 -8.74 13.92 8.32
C SER A 348 -10.24 14.08 8.49
N ASN A 349 -10.65 14.42 9.70
CA ASN A 349 -12.04 14.75 9.98
C ASN A 349 -12.28 16.26 9.73
N LEU A 350 -13.18 16.55 8.81
CA LEU A 350 -13.52 17.92 8.40
C LEU A 350 -14.59 18.58 9.28
N TRP A 351 -15.12 17.86 10.27
CA TRP A 351 -16.10 18.44 11.20
C TRP A 351 -15.50 19.60 11.99
N ASP A 352 -14.28 19.44 12.48
CA ASP A 352 -13.58 20.42 13.32
C ASP A 352 -12.56 21.28 12.53
N GLY A 353 -12.74 21.44 11.22
CA GLY A 353 -11.91 22.32 10.38
C GLY A 353 -10.86 21.62 9.50
N GLY A 354 -10.54 20.36 9.75
CA GLY A 354 -9.57 19.59 8.96
C GLY A 354 -8.10 19.97 9.22
N VAL A 355 -7.18 19.29 8.53
CA VAL A 355 -5.72 19.44 8.70
C VAL A 355 -5.13 20.48 7.73
N ILE A 356 -5.83 20.85 6.67
CA ILE A 356 -5.37 21.76 5.61
C ILE A 356 -6.34 22.91 5.45
#